data_2c368e3f63b3b9a3d03351f7d30cb846
#
_entry.id   2c368e3f63b3b9a3d03351f7d30cb846
#
_cell.length_a   1.000
_cell.length_b   1.000
_cell.length_c   1.000
_cell.angle_alpha   90.00
_cell.angle_beta   90.00
_cell.angle_gamma   90.00
#
_symmetry.space_group_name_H-M   'P 1'
#
loop_
_entity.id
_entity.type
_entity.pdbx_description
1 polymer ?
#
loop_
_entity_poly.entity_id
_entity_poly.type
_entity_poly.pdbx_seq_one_letter_code
_entity_poly.pdbx_strand_id
1 'polypeptide(L)'
;LVPQPHMNNLLNKIFFRSQNLNYINSGFKDIKKNTEVDQIFRAIHSFSKNSEIRYVGGCVRKIINREIVDDIDLAVNLSPKDVCDALNNKNIKYYESGIDHGTITALLNDIKFEITSLRKDIDTDGRHAKVEFSNNWKEDASRRDFTINSIYSDIEGNLFDPFEGKKDLENGKVNFIGDAEVRIKEDYLRVLRYIRFFLNYSKDKHDPKIINAIKKNLSGVSTISSERLLDEFKKLLQSKNFSKLSKDQDCLEIINLIFPQFKNISIFSKLNNFAQKNFSKVDFIFLLSVLVIDGTDNVDYFIYKFNLSKKDKKRLLFLNSFYSAKFTSKTFLEKNLNQIFYFNGKEA
;
A
#
# COMPACT_ATOMS: atom_id res chain seq x y z
N LEU A 1 -31.87 43.12 18.00
CA LEU A 1 -31.96 41.88 17.21
C LEU A 1 -30.53 41.34 17.03
N VAL A 2 -30.18 40.33 17.84
CA VAL A 2 -28.91 39.65 17.82
C VAL A 2 -29.02 38.51 16.78
N PRO A 3 -28.11 38.37 15.79
CA PRO A 3 -28.15 37.27 14.83
C PRO A 3 -27.75 35.97 15.52
N GLN A 4 -28.54 34.93 15.35
CA GLN A 4 -28.29 33.61 15.92
C GLN A 4 -27.09 32.92 15.23
N PRO A 5 -26.05 32.44 15.95
CA PRO A 5 -24.84 31.86 15.36
C PRO A 5 -25.01 30.40 14.85
N HIS A 6 -26.19 29.78 14.98
CA HIS A 6 -26.39 28.36 14.66
C HIS A 6 -26.70 28.06 13.18
N MET A 7 -27.27 29.01 12.44
CA MET A 7 -27.67 28.76 11.04
C MET A 7 -26.49 28.78 10.05
N ASN A 8 -25.46 29.60 10.32
CA ASN A 8 -24.26 29.66 9.47
C ASN A 8 -23.37 28.39 9.55
N ASN A 9 -23.40 27.68 10.69
CA ASN A 9 -22.62 26.45 10.84
C ASN A 9 -23.22 25.25 10.08
N LEU A 10 -24.55 25.22 9.93
CA LEU A 10 -25.24 24.15 9.21
C LEU A 10 -25.07 24.31 7.69
N LEU A 11 -25.25 25.56 7.19
CA LEU A 11 -25.05 25.87 5.77
C LEU A 11 -23.59 25.68 5.35
N ASN A 12 -22.62 26.08 6.16
CA ASN A 12 -21.21 25.81 5.88
C ASN A 12 -20.91 24.30 5.86
N LYS A 13 -21.47 23.50 6.79
CA LYS A 13 -21.33 22.04 6.75
C LYS A 13 -21.97 21.41 5.52
N ILE A 14 -23.10 21.92 5.06
CA ILE A 14 -23.79 21.45 3.84
C ILE A 14 -23.00 21.86 2.59
N PHE A 15 -22.49 23.08 2.52
CA PHE A 15 -21.64 23.55 1.42
C PHE A 15 -20.30 22.80 1.33
N PHE A 16 -19.61 22.57 2.46
CA PHE A 16 -18.40 21.75 2.50
C PHE A 16 -18.68 20.29 2.12
N ARG A 17 -19.85 19.75 2.50
CA ARG A 17 -20.25 18.37 2.17
C ARG A 17 -20.56 18.22 0.68
N SER A 18 -21.18 19.21 0.04
CA SER A 18 -21.47 19.21 -1.40
C SER A 18 -20.19 19.41 -2.26
N GLN A 19 -19.26 20.24 -1.84
CA GLN A 19 -17.97 20.40 -2.52
C GLN A 19 -17.10 19.12 -2.40
N ASN A 20 -17.15 18.42 -1.27
CA ASN A 20 -16.44 17.16 -1.11
C ASN A 20 -17.04 16.01 -1.94
N LEU A 21 -18.36 15.95 -2.11
CA LEU A 21 -19.02 14.96 -2.96
C LEU A 21 -18.70 15.20 -4.45
N ASN A 22 -18.74 16.43 -4.93
CA ASN A 22 -18.40 16.78 -6.31
C ASN A 22 -16.96 16.40 -6.67
N TYR A 23 -16.04 16.52 -5.72
CA TYR A 23 -14.63 16.20 -5.91
C TYR A 23 -14.40 14.67 -6.06
N ILE A 24 -15.00 13.85 -5.18
CA ILE A 24 -14.88 12.39 -5.25
C ILE A 24 -15.46 11.88 -6.57
N ASN A 25 -16.66 12.34 -6.93
CA ASN A 25 -17.30 11.96 -8.19
C ASN A 25 -16.47 12.39 -9.41
N SER A 26 -15.81 13.57 -9.35
CA SER A 26 -14.88 14.01 -10.40
C SER A 26 -13.69 13.06 -10.54
N GLY A 27 -13.10 12.62 -9.44
CA GLY A 27 -11.96 11.68 -9.45
C GLY A 27 -12.31 10.34 -10.13
N PHE A 28 -13.49 9.78 -9.87
CA PHE A 28 -13.95 8.56 -10.54
C PHE A 28 -14.31 8.79 -12.01
N LYS A 29 -14.88 9.94 -12.36
CA LYS A 29 -15.10 10.34 -13.76
C LYS A 29 -13.78 10.43 -14.54
N ASP A 30 -12.73 10.95 -13.91
CA ASP A 30 -11.41 11.04 -14.53
C ASP A 30 -10.81 9.64 -14.76
N ILE A 31 -10.93 8.71 -13.81
CA ILE A 31 -10.54 7.31 -14.01
C ILE A 31 -11.30 6.72 -15.19
N LYS A 32 -12.63 6.80 -15.17
CA LYS A 32 -13.50 6.27 -16.24
C LYS A 32 -13.08 6.79 -17.62
N LYS A 33 -12.83 8.09 -17.73
CA LYS A 33 -12.45 8.75 -18.98
C LYS A 33 -11.08 8.31 -19.50
N ASN A 34 -10.11 8.12 -18.59
CA ASN A 34 -8.71 7.91 -18.95
C ASN A 34 -8.33 6.43 -19.09
N THR A 35 -9.16 5.50 -18.62
CA THR A 35 -8.78 4.08 -18.52
C THR A 35 -9.77 3.12 -19.21
N GLU A 36 -10.90 3.62 -19.70
CA GLU A 36 -11.98 2.83 -20.29
C GLU A 36 -12.52 1.70 -19.37
N VAL A 37 -12.32 1.81 -18.06
CA VAL A 37 -12.76 0.83 -17.06
C VAL A 37 -14.26 0.57 -17.11
N ASP A 38 -15.04 1.50 -17.65
CA ASP A 38 -16.49 1.34 -17.86
C ASP A 38 -16.84 0.13 -18.75
N GLN A 39 -15.93 -0.32 -19.61
CA GLN A 39 -16.11 -1.56 -20.37
C GLN A 39 -16.19 -2.78 -19.44
N ILE A 40 -15.33 -2.82 -18.39
CA ILE A 40 -15.36 -3.87 -17.38
C ILE A 40 -16.65 -3.79 -16.56
N PHE A 41 -17.03 -2.59 -16.12
CA PHE A 41 -18.29 -2.40 -15.38
C PHE A 41 -19.50 -2.87 -16.21
N ARG A 42 -19.56 -2.52 -17.50
CA ARG A 42 -20.62 -2.99 -18.40
C ARG A 42 -20.58 -4.48 -18.62
N ALA A 43 -19.41 -5.10 -18.74
CA ALA A 43 -19.27 -6.53 -18.87
C ALA A 43 -19.87 -7.27 -17.68
N ILE A 44 -19.50 -6.86 -16.48
CA ILE A 44 -20.02 -7.46 -15.24
C ILE A 44 -21.52 -7.22 -15.08
N HIS A 45 -22.00 -5.98 -15.21
CA HIS A 45 -23.44 -5.68 -15.06
C HIS A 45 -24.32 -6.38 -16.09
N SER A 46 -23.79 -6.70 -17.28
CA SER A 46 -24.56 -7.42 -18.32
C SER A 46 -24.58 -8.94 -18.10
N PHE A 47 -23.77 -9.48 -17.17
CA PHE A 47 -23.70 -10.92 -16.92
C PHE A 47 -24.98 -11.47 -16.27
N SER A 48 -25.47 -10.79 -15.23
CA SER A 48 -26.75 -11.12 -14.61
C SER A 48 -27.40 -9.87 -14.00
N LYS A 49 -28.71 -9.97 -13.71
CA LYS A 49 -29.48 -8.86 -13.10
C LYS A 49 -28.93 -8.39 -11.74
N ASN A 50 -28.25 -9.29 -11.01
CA ASN A 50 -27.76 -9.04 -9.66
C ASN A 50 -26.23 -8.88 -9.62
N SER A 51 -25.56 -8.83 -10.77
CA SER A 51 -24.12 -8.66 -10.83
C SER A 51 -23.72 -7.23 -10.49
N GLU A 52 -22.83 -7.07 -9.54
CA GLU A 52 -22.30 -5.78 -9.11
C GLU A 52 -20.78 -5.80 -9.09
N ILE A 53 -20.18 -4.66 -9.46
CA ILE A 53 -18.76 -4.40 -9.38
C ILE A 53 -18.52 -3.00 -8.81
N ARG A 54 -17.47 -2.85 -7.99
CA ARG A 54 -17.11 -1.58 -7.35
C ARG A 54 -15.60 -1.40 -7.32
N TYR A 55 -15.14 -0.17 -7.39
CA TYR A 55 -13.79 0.18 -7.00
C TYR A 55 -13.60 -0.11 -5.51
N VAL A 56 -12.38 -0.45 -5.08
CA VAL A 56 -12.12 -0.78 -3.68
C VAL A 56 -10.71 -0.41 -3.21
N GLY A 57 -10.54 -0.17 -1.94
CA GLY A 57 -9.24 -0.12 -1.29
C GLY A 57 -8.36 1.07 -1.70
N GLY A 58 -7.20 0.78 -2.30
CA GLY A 58 -6.17 1.76 -2.62
C GLY A 58 -6.64 2.90 -3.50
N CYS A 59 -7.32 2.60 -4.60
CA CYS A 59 -7.80 3.62 -5.54
C CYS A 59 -8.85 4.53 -4.91
N VAL A 60 -9.81 3.97 -4.15
CA VAL A 60 -10.86 4.76 -3.47
C VAL A 60 -10.25 5.69 -2.42
N ARG A 61 -9.35 5.14 -1.57
CA ARG A 61 -8.64 5.93 -0.55
C ARG A 61 -7.84 7.07 -1.18
N LYS A 62 -7.10 6.81 -2.26
CA LYS A 62 -6.31 7.82 -2.96
C LYS A 62 -7.16 8.94 -3.54
N ILE A 63 -8.33 8.63 -4.13
CA ILE A 63 -9.28 9.65 -4.60
C ILE A 63 -9.77 10.51 -3.44
N ILE A 64 -10.22 9.89 -2.34
CA ILE A 64 -10.70 10.61 -1.16
C ILE A 64 -9.60 11.52 -0.59
N ASN A 65 -8.34 11.06 -0.61
CA ASN A 65 -7.19 11.81 -0.09
C ASN A 65 -6.51 12.72 -1.13
N ARG A 66 -7.09 12.88 -2.33
CA ARG A 66 -6.58 13.69 -3.44
C ARG A 66 -5.17 13.30 -3.90
N GLU A 67 -4.89 12.01 -3.89
CA GLU A 67 -3.64 11.42 -4.37
C GLU A 67 -3.80 10.91 -5.80
N ILE A 68 -2.66 10.74 -6.49
CA ILE A 68 -2.63 10.12 -7.82
C ILE A 68 -2.95 8.64 -7.67
N VAL A 69 -3.89 8.14 -8.49
CA VAL A 69 -4.24 6.73 -8.57
C VAL A 69 -3.32 6.07 -9.61
N ASP A 70 -2.58 5.07 -9.19
CA ASP A 70 -1.64 4.29 -10.00
C ASP A 70 -2.12 2.85 -10.23
N ASP A 71 -2.89 2.28 -9.28
CA ASP A 71 -3.45 0.94 -9.35
C ASP A 71 -4.98 1.01 -9.19
N ILE A 72 -5.72 0.23 -9.97
CA ILE A 72 -7.18 0.19 -9.91
C ILE A 72 -7.62 -1.22 -9.52
N ASP A 73 -8.02 -1.34 -8.24
CA ASP A 73 -8.58 -2.56 -7.68
C ASP A 73 -10.11 -2.52 -7.75
N LEU A 74 -10.69 -3.61 -8.21
CA LEU A 74 -12.14 -3.80 -8.33
C LEU A 74 -12.56 -5.00 -7.48
N ALA A 75 -13.72 -4.90 -6.85
CA ALA A 75 -14.38 -6.00 -6.16
C ALA A 75 -15.69 -6.35 -6.87
N VAL A 76 -16.03 -7.63 -6.92
CA VAL A 76 -17.20 -8.12 -7.66
C VAL A 76 -17.92 -9.23 -6.89
N ASN A 77 -19.24 -9.25 -6.94
CA ASN A 77 -20.06 -10.28 -6.30
C ASN A 77 -20.28 -11.54 -7.18
N LEU A 78 -19.42 -11.75 -8.16
CA LEU A 78 -19.40 -12.95 -9.00
C LEU A 78 -18.27 -13.88 -8.60
N SER A 79 -18.41 -15.18 -8.89
CA SER A 79 -17.29 -16.11 -8.78
C SER A 79 -16.19 -15.77 -9.80
N PRO A 80 -14.93 -16.19 -9.59
CA PRO A 80 -13.85 -15.95 -10.57
C PRO A 80 -14.19 -16.49 -11.97
N LYS A 81 -14.84 -17.65 -12.04
CA LYS A 81 -15.30 -18.25 -13.31
C LYS A 81 -16.30 -17.34 -14.01
N ASP A 82 -17.32 -16.86 -13.29
CA ASP A 82 -18.34 -15.97 -13.85
C ASP A 82 -17.73 -14.63 -14.30
N VAL A 83 -16.69 -14.14 -13.61
CA VAL A 83 -15.92 -12.96 -14.05
C VAL A 83 -15.24 -13.25 -15.39
N CYS A 84 -14.57 -14.39 -15.55
CA CYS A 84 -13.97 -14.80 -16.82
C CYS A 84 -15.01 -14.86 -17.95
N ASP A 85 -16.15 -15.48 -17.69
CA ASP A 85 -17.25 -15.58 -18.66
C ASP A 85 -17.81 -14.21 -19.05
N ALA A 86 -17.99 -13.31 -18.07
CA ALA A 86 -18.44 -11.93 -18.31
C ALA A 86 -17.47 -11.14 -19.19
N LEU A 87 -16.16 -11.26 -18.94
CA LEU A 87 -15.11 -10.61 -19.72
C LEU A 87 -15.01 -11.18 -21.13
N ASN A 88 -15.08 -12.52 -21.27
CA ASN A 88 -15.11 -13.21 -22.57
C ASN A 88 -16.28 -12.76 -23.44
N ASN A 89 -17.48 -12.63 -22.89
CA ASN A 89 -18.69 -12.18 -23.59
C ASN A 89 -18.56 -10.77 -24.18
N LYS A 90 -17.59 -9.99 -23.72
CA LYS A 90 -17.29 -8.62 -24.19
C LYS A 90 -15.93 -8.52 -24.88
N ASN A 91 -15.28 -9.66 -25.17
CA ASN A 91 -13.94 -9.72 -25.77
C ASN A 91 -12.87 -8.91 -25.00
N ILE A 92 -12.97 -8.85 -23.68
CA ILE A 92 -11.98 -8.21 -22.81
C ILE A 92 -10.92 -9.24 -22.46
N LYS A 93 -9.66 -8.95 -22.77
CA LYS A 93 -8.51 -9.80 -22.45
C LYS A 93 -8.27 -9.85 -20.94
N TYR A 94 -7.96 -11.04 -20.41
CA TYR A 94 -7.65 -11.22 -18.99
C TYR A 94 -6.59 -12.31 -18.76
N TYR A 95 -6.08 -12.36 -17.52
CA TYR A 95 -5.16 -13.36 -17.01
C TYR A 95 -5.67 -13.91 -15.68
N GLU A 96 -5.50 -15.22 -15.48
CA GLU A 96 -5.98 -15.96 -14.30
C GLU A 96 -4.90 -16.14 -13.22
N SER A 97 -3.86 -15.30 -13.22
CA SER A 97 -2.69 -15.45 -12.34
C SER A 97 -2.99 -15.46 -10.83
N GLY A 98 -4.19 -15.04 -10.42
CA GLY A 98 -4.62 -15.00 -9.02
C GLY A 98 -5.93 -15.76 -8.77
N ILE A 99 -6.35 -16.67 -9.64
CA ILE A 99 -7.67 -17.32 -9.59
C ILE A 99 -7.89 -18.11 -8.30
N ASP A 100 -6.86 -18.77 -7.77
CA ASP A 100 -6.92 -19.51 -6.50
C ASP A 100 -7.22 -18.61 -5.30
N HIS A 101 -6.94 -17.32 -5.44
CA HIS A 101 -7.24 -16.28 -4.44
C HIS A 101 -8.46 -15.44 -4.83
N GLY A 102 -9.17 -15.80 -5.90
CA GLY A 102 -10.35 -15.11 -6.37
C GLY A 102 -10.06 -13.85 -7.18
N THR A 103 -8.84 -13.65 -7.69
CA THR A 103 -8.46 -12.45 -8.44
C THR A 103 -8.20 -12.77 -9.91
N ILE A 104 -8.82 -12.00 -10.79
CA ILE A 104 -8.64 -12.01 -12.25
C ILE A 104 -8.06 -10.65 -12.66
N THR A 105 -7.03 -10.66 -13.51
CA THR A 105 -6.44 -9.42 -14.02
C THR A 105 -6.96 -9.15 -15.43
N ALA A 106 -7.83 -8.17 -15.60
CA ALA A 106 -8.29 -7.70 -16.91
C ALA A 106 -7.30 -6.69 -17.51
N LEU A 107 -7.19 -6.67 -18.85
CA LEU A 107 -6.30 -5.79 -19.58
C LEU A 107 -7.09 -4.97 -20.62
N LEU A 108 -7.06 -3.65 -20.47
CA LEU A 108 -7.61 -2.70 -21.44
C LEU A 108 -6.55 -1.63 -21.77
N ASN A 109 -6.21 -1.45 -23.05
CA ASN A 109 -5.24 -0.45 -23.50
C ASN A 109 -3.94 -0.44 -22.67
N ASP A 110 -3.36 -1.63 -22.43
CA ASP A 110 -2.16 -1.85 -21.61
C ASP A 110 -2.31 -1.49 -20.12
N ILE A 111 -3.51 -1.12 -19.67
CA ILE A 111 -3.81 -0.88 -18.26
C ILE A 111 -4.36 -2.19 -17.65
N LYS A 112 -3.81 -2.55 -16.50
CA LYS A 112 -4.22 -3.73 -15.74
C LYS A 112 -5.24 -3.34 -14.68
N PHE A 113 -6.28 -4.16 -14.54
CA PHE A 113 -7.32 -4.03 -13.53
C PHE A 113 -7.41 -5.33 -12.75
N GLU A 114 -7.17 -5.27 -11.45
CA GLU A 114 -7.35 -6.43 -10.58
C GLU A 114 -8.80 -6.53 -10.13
N ILE A 115 -9.49 -7.59 -10.54
CA ILE A 115 -10.89 -7.86 -10.22
C ILE A 115 -10.91 -9.01 -9.22
N THR A 116 -11.30 -8.73 -7.97
CA THR A 116 -11.34 -9.73 -6.90
C THR A 116 -12.77 -10.04 -6.51
N SER A 117 -13.13 -11.33 -6.52
CA SER A 117 -14.42 -11.82 -6.07
C SER A 117 -14.58 -11.57 -4.56
N LEU A 118 -15.77 -11.13 -4.15
CA LEU A 118 -16.09 -10.97 -2.73
C LEU A 118 -15.91 -12.33 -2.01
N ARG A 119 -15.32 -12.29 -0.84
CA ARG A 119 -15.03 -13.48 -0.06
C ARG A 119 -15.05 -13.24 1.44
N LYS A 120 -15.24 -14.30 2.20
CA LYS A 120 -14.94 -14.35 3.63
C LYS A 120 -13.78 -15.32 3.87
N ASP A 121 -12.94 -15.02 4.83
CA ASP A 121 -11.86 -15.89 5.24
C ASP A 121 -12.44 -16.88 6.28
N ILE A 122 -12.36 -18.22 6.02
CA ILE A 122 -12.90 -19.24 6.91
C ILE A 122 -11.84 -19.64 7.94
N ASP A 123 -10.59 -19.74 7.49
CA ASP A 123 -9.45 -20.12 8.32
C ASP A 123 -8.20 -19.40 7.81
N THR A 124 -7.45 -18.79 8.71
CA THR A 124 -6.27 -18.00 8.34
C THR A 124 -5.04 -18.49 9.10
N ASP A 125 -4.08 -19.07 8.40
CA ASP A 125 -2.74 -19.40 8.91
C ASP A 125 -1.68 -18.33 8.56
N GLY A 126 -2.12 -17.13 8.21
CA GLY A 126 -1.29 -16.00 7.82
C GLY A 126 -0.85 -16.00 6.34
N ARG A 127 -0.83 -17.12 5.66
CA ARG A 127 -0.42 -17.20 4.23
C ARG A 127 -1.53 -17.76 3.33
N HIS A 128 -2.26 -18.73 3.80
CA HIS A 128 -3.30 -19.42 3.05
C HIS A 128 -4.62 -19.32 3.81
N ALA A 129 -5.40 -18.30 3.47
CA ALA A 129 -6.79 -18.26 3.91
C ALA A 129 -7.59 -19.25 3.06
N LYS A 130 -8.25 -20.22 3.69
CA LYS A 130 -9.30 -20.95 3.02
C LYS A 130 -10.45 -19.98 2.82
N VAL A 131 -10.67 -19.59 1.56
CA VAL A 131 -11.65 -18.56 1.22
C VAL A 131 -12.96 -19.19 0.78
N GLU A 132 -14.06 -18.60 1.17
CA GLU A 132 -15.38 -18.89 0.63
C GLU A 132 -15.87 -17.62 -0.09
N PHE A 133 -16.29 -17.77 -1.34
CA PHE A 133 -16.86 -16.63 -2.07
C PHE A 133 -18.19 -16.21 -1.46
N SER A 134 -18.40 -14.92 -1.36
CA SER A 134 -19.58 -14.30 -0.75
C SER A 134 -20.22 -13.30 -1.70
N ASN A 135 -21.51 -13.06 -1.53
CA ASN A 135 -22.22 -11.98 -2.21
C ASN A 135 -22.41 -10.76 -1.30
N ASN A 136 -21.84 -10.81 -0.08
CA ASN A 136 -22.05 -9.80 0.95
C ASN A 136 -20.86 -8.83 1.01
N TRP A 137 -21.10 -7.61 0.58
CA TRP A 137 -20.11 -6.53 0.59
C TRP A 137 -19.56 -6.20 1.97
N LYS A 138 -20.40 -6.29 3.02
CA LYS A 138 -19.97 -6.03 4.40
C LYS A 138 -19.07 -7.15 4.94
N GLU A 139 -19.31 -8.39 4.55
CA GLU A 139 -18.43 -9.52 4.90
C GLU A 139 -17.04 -9.34 4.26
N ASP A 140 -16.97 -9.03 2.95
CA ASP A 140 -15.69 -8.75 2.30
C ASP A 140 -14.97 -7.55 2.94
N ALA A 141 -15.70 -6.50 3.29
CA ALA A 141 -15.15 -5.37 3.98
C ALA A 141 -14.57 -5.73 5.36
N SER A 142 -15.25 -6.61 6.13
CA SER A 142 -14.86 -6.99 7.48
C SER A 142 -13.55 -7.78 7.56
N ARG A 143 -13.17 -8.53 6.52
CA ARG A 143 -11.89 -9.26 6.46
C ARG A 143 -10.69 -8.38 6.13
N ARG A 144 -10.89 -7.13 5.66
CA ARG A 144 -9.82 -6.21 5.32
C ARG A 144 -9.08 -5.73 6.57
N ASP A 145 -7.90 -5.17 6.40
CA ASP A 145 -7.05 -4.76 7.52
C ASP A 145 -7.56 -3.49 8.24
N PHE A 146 -7.68 -2.39 7.51
CA PHE A 146 -8.00 -1.06 8.07
C PHE A 146 -9.28 -0.50 7.48
N THR A 147 -9.99 0.30 8.28
CA THR A 147 -11.21 1.00 7.86
C THR A 147 -11.02 1.81 6.58
N ILE A 148 -9.88 2.51 6.46
CA ILE A 148 -9.52 3.31 5.28
C ILE A 148 -9.28 2.48 4.00
N ASN A 149 -9.16 1.17 4.10
CA ASN A 149 -8.99 0.23 2.98
C ASN A 149 -10.25 -0.57 2.65
N SER A 150 -11.34 -0.36 3.40
CA SER A 150 -12.62 -1.06 3.23
C SER A 150 -13.71 -0.17 2.64
N ILE A 151 -13.33 0.89 1.96
CA ILE A 151 -14.23 1.80 1.27
C ILE A 151 -14.38 1.34 -0.16
N TYR A 152 -15.60 1.24 -0.63
CA TYR A 152 -15.95 0.87 -2.01
C TYR A 152 -16.64 2.05 -2.69
N SER A 153 -16.61 2.06 -4.02
CA SER A 153 -17.34 3.04 -4.82
C SER A 153 -17.89 2.41 -6.07
N ASP A 154 -19.10 2.79 -6.46
CA ASP A 154 -19.58 2.49 -7.80
C ASP A 154 -18.85 3.35 -8.86
N ILE A 155 -19.20 3.15 -10.12
CA ILE A 155 -18.58 3.86 -11.24
C ILE A 155 -18.87 5.38 -11.23
N GLU A 156 -19.92 5.81 -10.55
CA GLU A 156 -20.32 7.22 -10.47
C GLU A 156 -19.75 7.94 -9.24
N GLY A 157 -19.07 7.20 -8.34
CA GLY A 157 -18.46 7.76 -7.14
C GLY A 157 -19.33 7.69 -5.87
N ASN A 158 -20.45 6.95 -5.90
CA ASN A 158 -21.24 6.71 -4.70
C ASN A 158 -20.52 5.71 -3.81
N LEU A 159 -20.26 6.10 -2.57
CA LEU A 159 -19.46 5.30 -1.64
C LEU A 159 -20.33 4.32 -0.86
N PHE A 160 -19.80 3.10 -0.70
CA PHE A 160 -20.24 2.12 0.29
C PHE A 160 -19.11 1.96 1.33
N ASP A 161 -19.34 2.45 2.54
CA ASP A 161 -18.34 2.55 3.60
C ASP A 161 -18.90 2.01 4.92
N PRO A 162 -18.94 0.68 5.09
CA PRO A 162 -19.60 0.04 6.22
C PRO A 162 -18.88 0.24 7.56
N PHE A 163 -17.62 0.70 7.56
CA PHE A 163 -16.79 0.87 8.75
C PHE A 163 -16.29 2.30 8.96
N GLU A 164 -16.96 3.30 8.36
CA GLU A 164 -16.63 4.72 8.48
C GLU A 164 -15.17 5.08 8.09
N GLY A 165 -14.59 4.34 7.15
CA GLY A 165 -13.21 4.54 6.72
C GLY A 165 -12.94 5.92 6.13
N LYS A 166 -13.93 6.52 5.43
CA LYS A 166 -13.85 7.91 4.95
C LYS A 166 -13.68 8.90 6.10
N LYS A 167 -14.45 8.73 7.17
CA LYS A 167 -14.37 9.58 8.37
C LYS A 167 -13.01 9.42 9.07
N ASP A 168 -12.52 8.19 9.17
CA ASP A 168 -11.18 7.93 9.72
C ASP A 168 -10.09 8.60 8.87
N LEU A 169 -10.16 8.49 7.55
CA LEU A 169 -9.21 9.11 6.63
C LEU A 169 -9.24 10.66 6.73
N GLU A 170 -10.41 11.27 6.78
CA GLU A 170 -10.58 12.73 6.94
C GLU A 170 -10.01 13.22 8.28
N ASN A 171 -10.21 12.44 9.35
CA ASN A 171 -9.68 12.73 10.68
C ASN A 171 -8.20 12.32 10.85
N GLY A 172 -7.60 11.67 9.87
CA GLY A 172 -6.22 11.20 9.95
C GLY A 172 -6.05 10.07 10.96
N LYS A 173 -6.99 9.13 11.02
CA LYS A 173 -6.94 7.95 11.88
C LYS A 173 -6.68 6.70 11.05
N VAL A 174 -5.91 5.77 11.60
CA VAL A 174 -5.66 4.46 11.02
C VAL A 174 -6.10 3.41 12.02
N ASN A 175 -7.32 2.91 11.82
CA ASN A 175 -7.95 1.94 12.71
C ASN A 175 -8.05 0.58 12.05
N PHE A 176 -7.80 -0.49 12.81
CA PHE A 176 -8.13 -1.84 12.39
C PHE A 176 -9.66 -2.01 12.30
N ILE A 177 -10.11 -2.89 11.41
CA ILE A 177 -11.50 -3.33 11.39
C ILE A 177 -11.67 -4.41 12.47
N GLY A 178 -12.38 -4.08 13.55
CA GLY A 178 -12.50 -4.94 14.72
C GLY A 178 -11.34 -4.81 15.71
N ASP A 179 -11.07 -5.88 16.48
CA ASP A 179 -10.02 -5.88 17.48
C ASP A 179 -8.62 -5.98 16.87
N ALA A 180 -7.73 -5.06 17.23
CA ALA A 180 -6.39 -4.96 16.66
C ALA A 180 -5.55 -6.23 16.95
N GLU A 181 -5.63 -6.81 18.15
CA GLU A 181 -4.86 -7.99 18.51
C GLU A 181 -5.30 -9.21 17.70
N VAL A 182 -6.59 -9.40 17.53
CA VAL A 182 -7.17 -10.46 16.70
C VAL A 182 -6.70 -10.31 15.25
N ARG A 183 -6.80 -9.09 14.71
CA ARG A 183 -6.41 -8.80 13.33
C ARG A 183 -4.91 -8.98 13.06
N ILE A 184 -4.06 -8.66 14.03
CA ILE A 184 -2.60 -8.88 13.93
C ILE A 184 -2.29 -10.38 13.94
N LYS A 185 -2.97 -11.17 14.80
CA LYS A 185 -2.74 -12.63 14.88
C LYS A 185 -3.17 -13.38 13.61
N GLU A 186 -4.17 -12.91 12.89
CA GLU A 186 -4.57 -13.48 11.60
C GLU A 186 -3.47 -13.29 10.52
N ASP A 187 -2.77 -12.16 10.52
CA ASP A 187 -1.65 -11.89 9.61
C ASP A 187 -0.70 -10.86 10.24
N TYR A 188 0.43 -11.31 10.73
CA TYR A 188 1.44 -10.46 11.37
C TYR A 188 2.05 -9.40 10.43
N LEU A 189 1.91 -9.54 9.11
CA LEU A 189 2.34 -8.50 8.16
C LEU A 189 1.56 -7.19 8.37
N ARG A 190 0.39 -7.26 8.98
CA ARG A 190 -0.42 -6.08 9.32
C ARG A 190 0.30 -5.12 10.28
N VAL A 191 1.31 -5.59 11.02
CA VAL A 191 2.18 -4.71 11.82
C VAL A 191 2.94 -3.72 10.94
N LEU A 192 3.64 -4.20 9.91
CA LEU A 192 4.34 -3.32 8.96
C LEU A 192 3.38 -2.46 8.14
N ARG A 193 2.25 -3.04 7.76
CA ARG A 193 1.18 -2.31 7.06
C ARG A 193 0.64 -1.17 7.91
N TYR A 194 0.42 -1.40 9.22
CA TYR A 194 -0.01 -0.34 10.15
C TYR A 194 0.99 0.81 10.17
N ILE A 195 2.28 0.53 10.35
CA ILE A 195 3.33 1.57 10.34
C ILE A 195 3.27 2.36 9.02
N ARG A 196 3.21 1.68 7.88
CA ARG A 196 3.16 2.34 6.57
C ARG A 196 1.93 3.25 6.42
N PHE A 197 0.75 2.76 6.78
CA PHE A 197 -0.48 3.56 6.70
C PHE A 197 -0.48 4.69 7.72
N PHE A 198 -0.01 4.44 8.94
CA PHE A 198 0.09 5.45 9.97
C PHE A 198 0.99 6.61 9.54
N LEU A 199 2.20 6.35 9.09
CA LEU A 199 3.11 7.39 8.64
C LEU A 199 2.57 8.21 7.47
N ASN A 200 1.76 7.59 6.59
CA ASN A 200 1.22 8.26 5.42
C ASN A 200 -0.07 9.04 5.68
N TYR A 201 -0.95 8.53 6.54
CA TYR A 201 -2.31 9.05 6.67
C TYR A 201 -2.64 9.59 8.05
N SER A 202 -1.88 9.23 9.11
CA SER A 202 -2.18 9.74 10.44
C SER A 202 -1.82 11.21 10.60
N LYS A 203 -2.72 11.93 11.32
CA LYS A 203 -2.53 13.32 11.77
C LYS A 203 -2.35 13.41 13.28
N ASP A 204 -2.66 12.32 13.99
CA ASP A 204 -2.65 12.22 15.45
C ASP A 204 -1.56 11.27 15.95
N LYS A 205 -1.47 11.14 17.28
CA LYS A 205 -0.64 10.13 17.95
C LYS A 205 -1.24 8.75 17.76
N HIS A 206 -0.41 7.73 17.98
CA HIS A 206 -0.88 6.34 18.00
C HIS A 206 -1.94 6.11 19.06
N ASP A 207 -2.92 5.25 18.75
CA ASP A 207 -3.77 4.68 19.79
C ASP A 207 -2.93 3.73 20.66
N PRO A 208 -2.82 3.96 21.98
CA PRO A 208 -2.05 3.09 22.87
C PRO A 208 -2.49 1.61 22.83
N LYS A 209 -3.78 1.34 22.57
CA LYS A 209 -4.30 -0.03 22.45
C LYS A 209 -3.71 -0.74 21.24
N ILE A 210 -3.59 -0.05 20.11
CA ILE A 210 -2.99 -0.60 18.89
C ILE A 210 -1.51 -0.87 19.10
N ILE A 211 -0.77 0.09 19.67
CA ILE A 211 0.67 -0.08 19.92
C ILE A 211 0.93 -1.23 20.91
N ASN A 212 0.13 -1.35 21.97
CA ASN A 212 0.25 -2.46 22.91
C ASN A 212 -0.05 -3.81 22.25
N ALA A 213 -1.08 -3.89 21.39
CA ALA A 213 -1.39 -5.09 20.62
C ALA A 213 -0.25 -5.47 19.68
N ILE A 214 0.37 -4.50 18.99
CA ILE A 214 1.53 -4.73 18.13
C ILE A 214 2.71 -5.25 18.95
N LYS A 215 3.11 -4.55 20.02
CA LYS A 215 4.28 -4.91 20.84
C LYS A 215 4.13 -6.32 21.46
N LYS A 216 2.94 -6.64 21.92
CA LYS A 216 2.61 -7.98 22.46
C LYS A 216 2.77 -9.12 21.46
N ASN A 217 2.53 -8.84 20.17
CA ASN A 217 2.48 -9.84 19.11
C ASN A 217 3.66 -9.79 18.13
N LEU A 218 4.71 -9.00 18.43
CA LEU A 218 5.87 -8.83 17.55
C LEU A 218 6.62 -10.14 17.24
N SER A 219 6.63 -11.10 18.18
CA SER A 219 7.28 -12.41 17.96
C SER A 219 6.68 -13.15 16.77
N GLY A 220 5.40 -12.96 16.48
CA GLY A 220 4.72 -13.58 15.35
C GLY A 220 5.24 -13.08 13.99
N VAL A 221 5.88 -11.91 13.92
CA VAL A 221 6.47 -11.37 12.67
C VAL A 221 7.56 -12.30 12.14
N SER A 222 8.24 -13.06 13.00
CA SER A 222 9.25 -14.05 12.59
C SER A 222 8.71 -15.19 11.76
N THR A 223 7.41 -15.45 11.78
CA THR A 223 6.74 -16.51 10.99
C THR A 223 6.44 -16.08 9.56
N ILE A 224 6.56 -14.78 9.25
CA ILE A 224 6.31 -14.25 7.91
C ILE A 224 7.48 -14.58 7.00
N SER A 225 7.19 -14.97 5.75
CA SER A 225 8.24 -15.19 4.76
C SER A 225 9.03 -13.91 4.49
N SER A 226 10.34 -14.07 4.27
CA SER A 226 11.25 -12.96 3.99
C SER A 226 10.81 -12.11 2.79
N GLU A 227 10.23 -12.74 1.77
CA GLU A 227 9.69 -12.07 0.59
C GLU A 227 8.55 -11.10 0.96
N ARG A 228 7.55 -11.57 1.72
CA ARG A 228 6.43 -10.73 2.14
C ARG A 228 6.88 -9.55 3.02
N LEU A 229 7.82 -9.81 3.93
CA LEU A 229 8.41 -8.76 4.77
C LEU A 229 9.14 -7.72 3.92
N LEU A 230 9.95 -8.18 2.96
CA LEU A 230 10.74 -7.29 2.10
C LEU A 230 9.84 -6.46 1.17
N ASP A 231 8.81 -7.07 0.59
CA ASP A 231 7.85 -6.37 -0.28
C ASP A 231 7.09 -5.28 0.47
N GLU A 232 6.61 -5.56 1.67
CA GLU A 232 5.91 -4.56 2.47
C GLU A 232 6.88 -3.48 2.96
N PHE A 233 8.11 -3.86 3.33
CA PHE A 233 9.15 -2.90 3.69
C PHE A 233 9.54 -2.00 2.51
N LYS A 234 9.63 -2.55 1.30
CA LYS A 234 9.87 -1.77 0.08
C LYS A 234 8.81 -0.69 -0.11
N LYS A 235 7.53 -1.03 0.05
CA LYS A 235 6.41 -0.08 -0.01
C LYS A 235 6.50 0.99 1.08
N LEU A 236 6.92 0.61 2.29
CA LEU A 236 7.16 1.53 3.40
C LEU A 236 8.32 2.48 3.08
N LEU A 237 9.48 1.95 2.68
CA LEU A 237 10.69 2.70 2.40
C LEU A 237 10.50 3.70 1.25
N GLN A 238 9.76 3.33 0.22
CA GLN A 238 9.47 4.20 -0.93
C GLN A 238 8.29 5.16 -0.70
N SER A 239 7.67 5.14 0.48
CA SER A 239 6.58 6.07 0.78
C SER A 239 7.10 7.50 0.97
N LYS A 240 6.30 8.48 0.57
CA LYS A 240 6.64 9.91 0.69
C LYS A 240 6.97 10.34 2.12
N ASN A 241 6.41 9.65 3.10
CA ASN A 241 6.50 10.00 4.52
C ASN A 241 7.45 9.09 5.32
N PHE A 242 8.28 8.28 4.66
CA PHE A 242 9.25 7.40 5.34
C PHE A 242 10.16 8.17 6.32
N SER A 243 10.55 9.40 5.97
CA SER A 243 11.39 10.25 6.84
C SER A 243 10.76 10.53 8.22
N LYS A 244 9.43 10.42 8.34
CA LYS A 244 8.73 10.54 9.64
C LYS A 244 9.06 9.39 10.60
N LEU A 245 9.44 8.22 10.07
CA LEU A 245 9.78 7.04 10.88
C LEU A 245 10.84 7.36 11.94
N SER A 246 11.87 8.11 11.56
CA SER A 246 12.97 8.48 12.48
C SER A 246 12.55 9.45 13.60
N LYS A 247 11.36 10.05 13.49
CA LYS A 247 10.80 11.00 14.48
C LYS A 247 9.68 10.37 15.32
N ASP A 248 9.21 9.19 14.93
CA ASP A 248 8.16 8.45 15.61
C ASP A 248 8.78 7.32 16.44
N GLN A 249 8.78 7.50 17.76
CA GLN A 249 9.49 6.60 18.68
C GLN A 249 8.91 5.18 18.67
N ASP A 250 7.58 5.02 18.62
CA ASP A 250 6.95 3.69 18.60
C ASP A 250 7.22 2.97 17.29
N CYS A 251 7.06 3.65 16.16
CA CYS A 251 7.38 3.08 14.86
C CYS A 251 8.84 2.70 14.74
N LEU A 252 9.76 3.56 15.24
CA LEU A 252 11.20 3.31 15.20
C LEU A 252 11.58 2.09 16.03
N GLU A 253 11.04 1.97 17.25
CA GLU A 253 11.25 0.81 18.12
C GLU A 253 10.78 -0.50 17.44
N ILE A 254 9.57 -0.51 16.90
CA ILE A 254 9.00 -1.68 16.22
C ILE A 254 9.84 -2.07 15.00
N ILE A 255 10.24 -1.10 14.18
CA ILE A 255 11.07 -1.38 12.99
C ILE A 255 12.45 -1.91 13.39
N ASN A 256 13.07 -1.39 14.41
CA ASN A 256 14.37 -1.87 14.89
C ASN A 256 14.30 -3.31 15.44
N LEU A 257 13.15 -3.70 16.03
CA LEU A 257 12.94 -5.08 16.50
C LEU A 257 12.72 -6.04 15.34
N ILE A 258 12.03 -5.62 14.26
CA ILE A 258 11.79 -6.44 13.07
C ILE A 258 13.05 -6.52 12.19
N PHE A 259 13.75 -5.40 12.01
CA PHE A 259 14.92 -5.24 11.15
C PHE A 259 16.12 -4.69 11.96
N PRO A 260 16.73 -5.47 12.82
CA PRO A 260 17.88 -5.01 13.61
C PRO A 260 19.10 -4.64 12.76
N GLN A 261 19.06 -4.97 11.47
CA GLN A 261 20.06 -4.60 10.47
C GLN A 261 20.02 -3.13 10.04
N PHE A 262 18.93 -2.41 10.36
CA PHE A 262 18.78 -1.00 9.95
C PHE A 262 19.46 -0.07 10.94
N LYS A 263 20.77 0.05 10.83
CA LYS A 263 21.59 0.86 11.77
C LYS A 263 21.48 2.37 11.54
N ASN A 264 21.09 2.80 10.35
CA ASN A 264 21.23 4.20 9.92
C ASN A 264 19.89 4.91 9.69
N ILE A 265 18.78 4.44 10.27
CA ILE A 265 17.44 5.05 10.06
C ILE A 265 17.44 6.55 10.40
N SER A 266 18.21 6.98 11.40
CA SER A 266 18.30 8.38 11.82
C SER A 266 18.79 9.33 10.71
N ILE A 267 19.49 8.85 9.69
CA ILE A 267 19.93 9.66 8.54
C ILE A 267 18.74 10.30 7.83
N PHE A 268 17.61 9.58 7.75
CA PHE A 268 16.42 10.07 7.06
C PHE A 268 15.74 11.25 7.76
N SER A 269 16.05 11.52 9.05
CA SER A 269 15.58 12.72 9.73
C SER A 269 16.28 14.00 9.27
N LYS A 270 17.45 13.87 8.65
CA LYS A 270 18.32 14.97 8.23
C LYS A 270 18.14 15.36 6.75
N LEU A 271 17.20 14.73 6.05
CA LEU A 271 16.95 15.04 4.64
C LEU A 271 16.49 16.49 4.48
N ASN A 272 17.11 17.19 3.53
CA ASN A 272 16.68 18.53 3.13
C ASN A 272 15.38 18.46 2.31
N ASN A 273 14.76 19.60 2.05
CA ASN A 273 13.49 19.70 1.33
C ASN A 273 13.54 19.09 -0.08
N PHE A 274 14.67 19.19 -0.79
CA PHE A 274 14.84 18.60 -2.10
C PHE A 274 14.86 17.08 -2.03
N ALA A 275 15.65 16.51 -1.13
CA ALA A 275 15.71 15.07 -0.91
C ALA A 275 14.34 14.49 -0.49
N GLN A 276 13.64 15.19 0.43
CA GLN A 276 12.29 14.77 0.85
C GLN A 276 11.28 14.73 -0.31
N LYS A 277 11.26 15.75 -1.17
CA LYS A 277 10.36 15.82 -2.33
C LYS A 277 10.63 14.72 -3.37
N ASN A 278 11.87 14.28 -3.49
CA ASN A 278 12.27 13.30 -4.49
C ASN A 278 12.45 11.89 -3.90
N PHE A 279 12.24 11.71 -2.61
CA PHE A 279 12.54 10.47 -1.89
C PHE A 279 11.88 9.23 -2.52
N SER A 280 10.60 9.31 -2.87
CA SER A 280 9.86 8.20 -3.48
C SER A 280 10.33 7.82 -4.90
N LYS A 281 11.15 8.66 -5.53
CA LYS A 281 11.74 8.40 -6.86
C LYS A 281 13.12 7.74 -6.77
N VAL A 282 13.69 7.70 -5.58
CA VAL A 282 15.01 7.09 -5.36
C VAL A 282 14.89 5.58 -5.43
N ASP A 283 15.88 4.95 -6.03
CA ASP A 283 15.93 3.50 -6.17
C ASP A 283 15.92 2.79 -4.79
N PHE A 284 15.16 1.70 -4.73
CA PHE A 284 14.99 0.94 -3.50
C PHE A 284 16.32 0.40 -2.94
N ILE A 285 17.19 -0.15 -3.79
CA ILE A 285 18.46 -0.76 -3.35
C ILE A 285 19.41 0.30 -2.84
N PHE A 286 19.38 1.52 -3.42
CA PHE A 286 20.14 2.64 -2.89
C PHE A 286 19.65 3.04 -1.50
N LEU A 287 18.34 3.20 -1.31
CA LEU A 287 17.78 3.52 0.02
C LEU A 287 18.06 2.42 1.04
N LEU A 288 17.95 1.16 0.63
CA LEU A 288 18.28 0.00 1.46
C LEU A 288 19.77 0.01 1.85
N SER A 289 20.67 0.32 0.92
CA SER A 289 22.10 0.39 1.19
C SER A 289 22.42 1.40 2.29
N VAL A 290 21.75 2.56 2.29
CA VAL A 290 21.89 3.57 3.35
C VAL A 290 21.50 3.01 4.72
N LEU A 291 20.50 2.12 4.80
CA LEU A 291 20.03 1.53 6.06
C LEU A 291 20.99 0.45 6.60
N VAL A 292 21.53 -0.41 5.69
CA VAL A 292 22.21 -1.64 6.11
C VAL A 292 23.72 -1.57 6.05
N ILE A 293 24.34 -0.64 5.30
CA ILE A 293 25.79 -0.51 5.23
C ILE A 293 26.30 0.22 6.47
N ASP A 294 27.06 -0.50 7.28
CA ASP A 294 27.63 0.03 8.54
C ASP A 294 29.14 -0.31 8.70
N GLY A 295 29.74 -0.90 7.66
CA GLY A 295 31.15 -1.31 7.66
C GLY A 295 31.40 -2.68 8.28
N THR A 296 30.36 -3.43 8.64
CA THR A 296 30.41 -4.80 9.13
C THR A 296 29.89 -5.80 8.08
N ASP A 297 29.70 -7.06 8.46
CA ASP A 297 29.07 -8.12 7.65
C ASP A 297 27.53 -8.01 7.59
N ASN A 298 26.97 -6.93 8.08
CA ASN A 298 25.51 -6.69 8.15
C ASN A 298 24.82 -6.82 6.77
N VAL A 299 25.49 -6.37 5.71
CA VAL A 299 24.98 -6.49 4.34
C VAL A 299 24.88 -7.95 3.91
N ASP A 300 25.90 -8.77 4.19
CA ASP A 300 25.91 -10.20 3.82
C ASP A 300 24.81 -10.95 4.58
N TYR A 301 24.66 -10.66 5.87
CA TYR A 301 23.57 -11.22 6.67
C TYR A 301 22.19 -10.81 6.15
N PHE A 302 22.00 -9.55 5.75
CA PHE A 302 20.72 -9.08 5.17
C PHE A 302 20.40 -9.79 3.86
N ILE A 303 21.38 -9.92 2.96
CA ILE A 303 21.23 -10.64 1.70
C ILE A 303 20.83 -12.09 1.93
N TYR A 304 21.47 -12.76 2.88
CA TYR A 304 21.17 -14.15 3.24
C TYR A 304 19.74 -14.28 3.78
N LYS A 305 19.37 -13.43 4.76
CA LYS A 305 18.06 -13.48 5.44
C LYS A 305 16.89 -13.20 4.49
N PHE A 306 17.04 -12.24 3.57
CA PHE A 306 15.94 -11.78 2.72
C PHE A 306 15.99 -12.34 1.30
N ASN A 307 16.95 -13.19 0.98
CA ASN A 307 17.06 -13.87 -0.32
C ASN A 307 16.87 -12.92 -1.50
N LEU A 308 17.65 -11.84 -1.54
CA LEU A 308 17.53 -10.82 -2.59
C LEU A 308 17.72 -11.40 -3.99
N SER A 309 17.05 -10.81 -4.99
CA SER A 309 17.26 -11.17 -6.38
C SER A 309 18.76 -11.05 -6.78
N LYS A 310 19.21 -11.84 -7.75
CA LYS A 310 20.60 -11.77 -8.24
C LYS A 310 21.02 -10.34 -8.63
N LYS A 311 20.10 -9.58 -9.25
CA LYS A 311 20.33 -8.19 -9.65
C LYS A 311 20.50 -7.30 -8.41
N ASP A 312 19.59 -7.37 -7.46
CA ASP A 312 19.60 -6.53 -6.26
C ASP A 312 20.78 -6.86 -5.34
N LYS A 313 21.11 -8.16 -5.19
CA LYS A 313 22.31 -8.61 -4.49
C LYS A 313 23.58 -8.00 -5.08
N LYS A 314 23.76 -8.10 -6.42
CA LYS A 314 24.92 -7.53 -7.10
C LYS A 314 25.07 -6.03 -6.84
N ARG A 315 23.96 -5.28 -6.92
CA ARG A 315 23.95 -3.83 -6.67
C ARG A 315 24.27 -3.49 -5.22
N LEU A 316 23.66 -4.19 -4.26
CA LEU A 316 23.91 -3.94 -2.84
C LEU A 316 25.37 -4.24 -2.45
N LEU A 317 25.94 -5.33 -2.93
CA LEU A 317 27.35 -5.67 -2.74
C LEU A 317 28.29 -4.64 -3.39
N PHE A 318 27.95 -4.13 -4.58
CA PHE A 318 28.70 -3.05 -5.20
C PHE A 318 28.72 -1.79 -4.32
N LEU A 319 27.55 -1.35 -3.84
CA LEU A 319 27.44 -0.18 -2.95
C LEU A 319 28.21 -0.39 -1.63
N ASN A 320 28.19 -1.61 -1.07
CA ASN A 320 28.94 -1.95 0.12
C ASN A 320 30.45 -1.87 -0.12
N SER A 321 30.96 -2.42 -1.23
CA SER A 321 32.36 -2.33 -1.60
C SER A 321 32.81 -0.89 -1.85
N PHE A 322 31.94 -0.11 -2.46
CA PHE A 322 32.16 1.32 -2.70
C PHE A 322 32.33 2.09 -1.38
N TYR A 323 31.44 1.86 -0.44
CA TYR A 323 31.52 2.47 0.90
C TYR A 323 32.81 2.05 1.66
N SER A 324 33.14 0.76 1.63
CA SER A 324 34.30 0.19 2.32
C SER A 324 35.64 0.66 1.77
N ALA A 325 35.70 0.97 0.48
CA ALA A 325 36.94 1.43 -0.18
C ALA A 325 37.34 2.87 0.20
N LYS A 326 36.55 3.57 1.05
CA LYS A 326 36.78 4.96 1.47
C LYS A 326 37.16 5.86 0.28
N PHE A 327 36.33 5.87 -0.73
CA PHE A 327 36.59 6.62 -1.95
C PHE A 327 36.88 8.09 -1.66
N THR A 328 38.07 8.54 -2.07
CA THR A 328 38.45 9.96 -2.00
C THR A 328 37.88 10.69 -3.23
N SER A 329 37.85 12.02 -3.18
CA SER A 329 37.44 12.85 -4.31
C SER A 329 38.19 12.52 -5.63
N LYS A 330 39.43 12.00 -5.54
CA LYS A 330 40.21 11.53 -6.70
C LYS A 330 39.60 10.30 -7.40
N THR A 331 38.82 9.50 -6.71
CA THR A 331 38.18 8.30 -7.26
C THR A 331 37.02 8.63 -8.20
N PHE A 332 36.42 9.82 -8.08
CA PHE A 332 35.31 10.31 -8.88
C PHE A 332 35.77 11.11 -10.13
N LEU A 333 37.02 10.99 -10.54
CA LEU A 333 37.43 11.54 -11.83
C LEU A 333 36.69 10.85 -12.97
N GLU A 334 36.38 11.58 -14.03
CA GLU A 334 35.64 11.12 -15.20
C GLU A 334 36.12 9.77 -15.74
N LYS A 335 37.45 9.56 -15.77
CA LYS A 335 38.11 8.31 -16.17
C LYS A 335 37.66 7.12 -15.31
N ASN A 336 37.55 7.29 -14.02
CA ASN A 336 37.19 6.21 -13.10
C ASN A 336 35.69 5.93 -13.13
N LEU A 337 34.85 6.96 -13.32
CA LEU A 337 33.41 6.81 -13.50
C LEU A 337 33.09 5.95 -14.72
N ASN A 338 33.78 6.17 -15.83
CA ASN A 338 33.61 5.35 -17.05
C ASN A 338 33.94 3.88 -16.81
N GLN A 339 34.99 3.56 -16.04
CA GLN A 339 35.31 2.19 -15.63
C GLN A 339 34.25 1.60 -14.73
N ILE A 340 33.75 2.35 -13.74
CA ILE A 340 32.67 1.91 -12.85
C ILE A 340 31.42 1.56 -13.66
N PHE A 341 31.00 2.43 -14.58
CA PHE A 341 29.85 2.17 -15.46
C PHE A 341 30.07 0.99 -16.42
N TYR A 342 31.30 0.80 -16.94
CA TYR A 342 31.61 -0.33 -17.82
C TYR A 342 31.44 -1.67 -17.09
N PHE A 343 31.98 -1.81 -15.88
CA PHE A 343 31.97 -3.08 -15.14
C PHE A 343 30.64 -3.36 -14.41
N ASN A 344 29.92 -2.34 -14.03
CA ASN A 344 28.75 -2.47 -13.15
C ASN A 344 27.42 -2.07 -13.81
N GLY A 345 27.47 -1.48 -14.99
CA GLY A 345 26.32 -0.96 -15.72
C GLY A 345 25.91 0.45 -15.29
N LYS A 346 25.05 1.09 -16.08
CA LYS A 346 24.56 2.46 -15.81
C LYS A 346 23.66 2.57 -14.58
N GLU A 347 23.18 1.45 -14.08
CA GLU A 347 22.26 1.38 -12.93
C GLU A 347 22.99 1.15 -11.59
N ALA A 348 24.32 1.06 -11.60
CA ALA A 348 25.14 0.82 -10.41
C ALA A 348 25.35 2.08 -9.56
#